data_82d2e660deedf76c901217eb55e7cbd3
#
_entry.id   82d2e660deedf76c901217eb55e7cbd3
#
_cell.length_a   1.000
_cell.length_b   1.000
_cell.length_c   1.000
_cell.angle_alpha   90.00
_cell.angle_beta   90.00
_cell.angle_gamma   90.00
#
_symmetry.space_group_name_H-M   'P 1'
#
loop_
_entity.id
_entity.type
_entity.pdbx_description
1 polymer ?
#
loop_
_entity_poly.entity_id
_entity_poly.type
_entity_poly.pdbx_seq_one_letter_code
_entity_poly.pdbx_strand_id
1 'polypeptide(L)'
;TGEYKPMNTVRFDCFRVAKDRQNLGDKVKALCEGDDRGSKYFWEITAKMLIYSANRVLEISDDIVNIDNAMKWGFGWEAGPFEFWDMLGVKKTTDRMVSEGRKVPSWILQMLESGRDTFYEIRNGSKTFWCPIKKSEVMLDESSKNFTISLHKTKNTTIKKDLSASLIDLGDGVLNVEFHSILQPTLHPIDSSYIEMINLAIDMMDKGNYKAMVLGHQGANFCAGANLNLLLELSKNNQWEALSFAIKTMQDMTQRIRFSSGPIVAAPFQLTLGGGVEIVQPAAHRVAAAETYMGLVEVGVGLIPGGGGNLRMILNAMDGGTGRMGAFQKIQKTFETVGFAKIATSADEAKHLGYLKKDDTIILNRNHQIQTAKNKAIDLAEDYTPPTYREDLKLPGAGGRTAMAMALKGFKMQGKISDHDQKIGEKLAYVLTGGDKAGLTKSVDEQYILDIEREAFVSLAGEQ
;
A
#
# COMPACT_ATOMS: atom_id res chain seq x y z
N THR A 1 -24.65 -33.34 -19.88
CA THR A 1 -25.23 -33.93 -18.66
C THR A 1 -25.60 -32.90 -17.60
N GLY A 2 -25.12 -31.66 -17.65
CA GLY A 2 -25.37 -30.61 -16.63
C GLY A 2 -24.63 -30.79 -15.31
N GLU A 3 -23.83 -31.84 -15.19
CA GLU A 3 -23.02 -32.10 -14.00
C GLU A 3 -21.62 -31.50 -14.12
N TYR A 4 -21.15 -30.86 -13.04
CA TYR A 4 -19.78 -30.38 -12.98
C TYR A 4 -18.80 -31.54 -12.85
N LYS A 5 -17.79 -31.57 -13.72
CA LYS A 5 -16.69 -32.52 -13.56
C LYS A 5 -15.72 -32.08 -12.49
N PRO A 6 -15.05 -33.00 -11.78
CA PRO A 6 -13.98 -32.64 -10.88
C PRO A 6 -12.93 -31.79 -11.60
N MET A 7 -12.46 -30.73 -10.92
CA MET A 7 -11.44 -29.86 -11.47
C MET A 7 -10.10 -30.61 -11.59
N ASN A 8 -9.63 -30.80 -12.81
CA ASN A 8 -8.29 -31.33 -13.03
C ASN A 8 -7.26 -30.22 -12.87
N THR A 9 -6.35 -30.38 -11.93
CA THR A 9 -5.23 -29.45 -11.77
C THR A 9 -4.26 -29.66 -12.94
N VAL A 10 -4.30 -28.73 -13.90
CA VAL A 10 -3.35 -28.71 -15.01
C VAL A 10 -2.07 -28.03 -14.56
N ARG A 11 -0.93 -28.69 -14.71
CA ARG A 11 0.39 -28.15 -14.37
C ARG A 11 1.19 -27.99 -15.68
N PHE A 12 1.45 -26.75 -16.05
CA PHE A 12 2.35 -26.40 -17.14
C PHE A 12 3.61 -25.73 -16.58
N ASP A 13 4.75 -25.98 -17.20
CA ASP A 13 6.02 -25.37 -16.77
C ASP A 13 6.01 -23.86 -16.89
N CYS A 14 5.34 -23.31 -17.92
CA CYS A 14 5.19 -21.87 -18.08
C CYS A 14 4.53 -21.19 -16.86
N PHE A 15 3.54 -21.85 -16.20
CA PHE A 15 2.91 -21.31 -14.99
C PHE A 15 3.88 -21.28 -13.80
N ARG A 16 4.68 -22.35 -13.65
CA ARG A 16 5.70 -22.42 -12.60
C ARG A 16 6.73 -21.32 -12.79
N VAL A 17 7.28 -21.19 -14.01
CA VAL A 17 8.28 -20.18 -14.33
C VAL A 17 7.72 -18.75 -14.16
N ALA A 18 6.48 -18.50 -14.61
CA ALA A 18 5.84 -17.20 -14.48
C ALA A 18 5.56 -16.82 -13.01
N LYS A 19 5.23 -17.81 -12.15
CA LYS A 19 4.98 -17.58 -10.73
C LYS A 19 6.22 -17.07 -10.01
N ASP A 20 7.40 -17.53 -10.42
CA ASP A 20 8.68 -17.13 -9.80
C ASP A 20 9.19 -15.78 -10.30
N ARG A 21 8.53 -15.15 -11.30
CA ARG A 21 8.88 -13.83 -11.81
C ARG A 21 8.21 -12.73 -11.01
N GLN A 22 8.94 -11.64 -10.75
CA GLN A 22 8.45 -10.55 -9.92
C GLN A 22 7.69 -9.48 -10.73
N ASN A 23 8.18 -9.13 -11.93
CA ASN A 23 7.55 -8.10 -12.76
C ASN A 23 6.65 -8.70 -13.84
N LEU A 24 5.65 -7.92 -14.29
CA LEU A 24 4.67 -8.34 -15.28
C LEU A 24 5.31 -8.74 -16.61
N GLY A 25 6.29 -7.97 -17.10
CA GLY A 25 6.94 -8.23 -18.37
C GLY A 25 7.63 -9.62 -18.42
N ASP A 26 8.34 -10.00 -17.35
CA ASP A 26 8.98 -11.31 -17.25
C ASP A 26 7.97 -12.45 -17.09
N LYS A 27 6.84 -12.20 -16.38
CA LYS A 27 5.73 -13.18 -16.30
C LYS A 27 5.15 -13.47 -17.67
N VAL A 28 4.88 -12.41 -18.43
CA VAL A 28 4.29 -12.52 -19.78
C VAL A 28 5.23 -13.20 -20.75
N LYS A 29 6.53 -12.89 -20.74
CA LYS A 29 7.53 -13.60 -21.53
C LYS A 29 7.56 -15.08 -21.17
N ALA A 30 7.61 -15.42 -19.89
CA ALA A 30 7.60 -16.81 -19.43
C ALA A 30 6.36 -17.58 -19.90
N LEU A 31 5.19 -16.92 -19.94
CA LEU A 31 3.96 -17.52 -20.43
C LEU A 31 3.93 -17.70 -21.94
N CYS A 32 4.52 -16.79 -22.73
CA CYS A 32 4.40 -16.79 -24.20
C CYS A 32 5.58 -17.43 -24.94
N GLU A 33 6.75 -17.57 -24.30
CA GLU A 33 8.00 -18.01 -24.96
C GLU A 33 8.36 -19.47 -24.70
N GLY A 34 7.66 -20.18 -23.80
CA GLY A 34 7.90 -21.59 -23.53
C GLY A 34 7.39 -22.51 -24.65
N ASP A 35 7.82 -23.77 -24.59
CA ASP A 35 7.46 -24.80 -25.61
C ASP A 35 6.29 -25.70 -25.22
N ASP A 36 5.82 -25.59 -23.99
CA ASP A 36 4.71 -26.40 -23.50
C ASP A 36 3.36 -25.99 -24.09
N ARG A 37 2.33 -26.83 -23.88
CA ARG A 37 0.97 -26.55 -24.38
C ARG A 37 0.38 -25.28 -23.80
N GLY A 38 0.73 -24.94 -22.57
CA GLY A 38 0.28 -23.68 -21.90
C GLY A 38 0.84 -22.46 -22.62
N SER A 39 2.15 -22.45 -22.89
CA SER A 39 2.80 -21.35 -23.61
C SER A 39 2.26 -21.18 -25.02
N LYS A 40 2.03 -22.28 -25.75
CA LYS A 40 1.44 -22.22 -27.09
C LYS A 40 0.03 -21.62 -27.06
N TYR A 41 -0.76 -21.97 -26.07
CA TYR A 41 -2.10 -21.42 -25.88
C TYR A 41 -2.07 -19.93 -25.55
N PHE A 42 -1.20 -19.53 -24.59
CA PHE A 42 -1.03 -18.13 -24.23
C PHE A 42 -0.54 -17.28 -25.40
N TRP A 43 0.45 -17.76 -26.14
CA TRP A 43 0.92 -17.07 -27.34
C TRP A 43 -0.20 -16.90 -28.38
N GLU A 44 -0.98 -17.95 -28.65
CA GLU A 44 -2.07 -17.89 -29.61
C GLU A 44 -3.11 -16.83 -29.27
N ILE A 45 -3.54 -16.77 -28.01
CA ILE A 45 -4.48 -15.75 -27.53
C ILE A 45 -3.84 -14.35 -27.57
N THR A 46 -2.60 -14.23 -27.08
CA THR A 46 -1.87 -12.97 -27.02
C THR A 46 -1.67 -12.40 -28.42
N ALA A 47 -1.17 -13.18 -29.36
CA ALA A 47 -0.95 -12.72 -30.73
C ALA A 47 -2.26 -12.24 -31.39
N LYS A 48 -3.36 -12.97 -31.19
CA LYS A 48 -4.68 -12.55 -31.70
C LYS A 48 -5.13 -11.22 -31.06
N MET A 49 -4.99 -11.10 -29.74
CA MET A 49 -5.36 -9.89 -29.02
C MET A 49 -4.56 -8.69 -29.47
N LEU A 50 -3.23 -8.81 -29.61
CA LEU A 50 -2.35 -7.75 -30.07
C LEU A 50 -2.70 -7.28 -31.48
N ILE A 51 -2.85 -8.21 -32.43
CA ILE A 51 -3.26 -7.90 -33.80
C ILE A 51 -4.66 -7.28 -33.85
N TYR A 52 -5.60 -7.80 -33.07
CA TYR A 52 -6.94 -7.22 -32.97
C TYR A 52 -6.89 -5.77 -32.49
N SER A 53 -6.19 -5.50 -31.39
CA SER A 53 -6.03 -4.15 -30.84
C SER A 53 -5.38 -3.20 -31.84
N ALA A 54 -4.35 -3.67 -32.55
CA ALA A 54 -3.67 -2.85 -33.56
C ALA A 54 -4.56 -2.55 -34.78
N ASN A 55 -5.49 -3.44 -35.17
CA ASN A 55 -6.47 -3.19 -36.21
C ASN A 55 -7.58 -2.21 -35.76
N ARG A 56 -7.80 -2.03 -34.46
CA ARG A 56 -8.78 -1.06 -33.93
C ARG A 56 -8.26 0.36 -33.94
N VAL A 57 -6.94 0.55 -34.01
CA VAL A 57 -6.36 1.88 -34.19
C VAL A 57 -6.83 2.45 -35.52
N LEU A 58 -7.25 3.71 -35.54
CA LEU A 58 -7.91 4.43 -36.63
C LEU A 58 -9.36 4.00 -36.94
N GLU A 59 -9.86 2.97 -36.26
CA GLU A 59 -11.28 2.58 -36.37
C GLU A 59 -12.08 3.09 -35.17
N ILE A 60 -11.58 2.90 -33.96
CA ILE A 60 -12.24 3.30 -32.71
C ILE A 60 -11.47 4.34 -31.90
N SER A 61 -10.20 4.57 -32.23
CA SER A 61 -9.34 5.56 -31.57
C SER A 61 -8.27 6.05 -32.53
N ASP A 62 -7.92 7.33 -32.44
CA ASP A 62 -6.87 7.95 -33.26
C ASP A 62 -5.46 7.64 -32.78
N ASP A 63 -5.32 7.04 -31.60
CA ASP A 63 -4.05 6.69 -31.00
C ASP A 63 -4.10 5.35 -30.23
N ILE A 64 -2.91 4.85 -29.91
CA ILE A 64 -2.71 3.61 -29.14
C ILE A 64 -2.99 3.80 -27.65
N VAL A 65 -2.84 5.02 -27.15
CA VAL A 65 -2.91 5.34 -25.70
C VAL A 65 -4.32 5.16 -25.17
N ASN A 66 -5.31 5.63 -25.94
CA ASN A 66 -6.72 5.47 -25.57
C ASN A 66 -7.16 4.00 -25.54
N ILE A 67 -6.63 3.17 -26.44
CA ILE A 67 -6.91 1.73 -26.44
C ILE A 67 -6.31 1.08 -25.19
N ASP A 68 -5.05 1.36 -24.87
CA ASP A 68 -4.40 0.86 -23.67
C ASP A 68 -5.14 1.30 -22.39
N ASN A 69 -5.50 2.57 -22.31
CA ASN A 69 -6.24 3.10 -21.17
C ASN A 69 -7.63 2.51 -21.03
N ALA A 70 -8.35 2.26 -22.14
CA ALA A 70 -9.65 1.62 -22.11
C ALA A 70 -9.57 0.21 -21.48
N MET A 71 -8.54 -0.55 -21.81
CA MET A 71 -8.32 -1.87 -21.20
C MET A 71 -7.92 -1.78 -19.72
N LYS A 72 -7.04 -0.85 -19.37
CA LYS A 72 -6.61 -0.63 -17.99
C LYS A 72 -7.76 -0.15 -17.10
N TRP A 73 -8.52 0.84 -17.55
CA TRP A 73 -9.58 1.46 -16.74
C TRP A 73 -10.91 0.71 -16.81
N GLY A 74 -11.24 0.10 -17.96
CA GLY A 74 -12.48 -0.61 -18.14
C GLY A 74 -12.49 -2.04 -17.63
N PHE A 75 -11.34 -2.73 -17.69
CA PHE A 75 -11.21 -4.14 -17.34
C PHE A 75 -10.20 -4.42 -16.20
N GLY A 76 -9.60 -3.37 -15.62
CA GLY A 76 -8.64 -3.51 -14.55
C GLY A 76 -7.31 -4.18 -14.95
N TRP A 77 -6.91 -4.08 -16.21
CA TRP A 77 -5.64 -4.64 -16.66
C TRP A 77 -4.46 -3.86 -16.11
N GLU A 78 -3.38 -4.56 -15.75
CA GLU A 78 -2.14 -3.93 -15.28
C GLU A 78 -1.38 -3.22 -16.42
N ALA A 79 -1.56 -3.67 -17.67
CA ALA A 79 -0.98 -3.06 -18.86
C ALA A 79 -1.97 -3.14 -20.03
N GLY A 80 -1.99 -2.13 -20.88
CA GLY A 80 -2.77 -2.17 -22.12
C GLY A 80 -2.10 -3.02 -23.20
N PRO A 81 -2.79 -3.32 -24.32
CA PRO A 81 -2.26 -4.17 -25.38
C PRO A 81 -0.91 -3.73 -25.95
N PHE A 82 -0.69 -2.44 -26.15
CA PHE A 82 0.56 -1.92 -26.72
C PHE A 82 1.68 -1.87 -25.66
N GLU A 83 1.37 -1.54 -24.41
CA GLU A 83 2.31 -1.68 -23.29
C GLU A 83 2.74 -3.14 -23.11
N PHE A 84 1.78 -4.08 -23.26
CA PHE A 84 2.03 -5.51 -23.20
C PHE A 84 2.91 -5.99 -24.37
N TRP A 85 2.71 -5.43 -25.57
CA TRP A 85 3.52 -5.75 -26.74
C TRP A 85 4.96 -5.25 -26.58
N ASP A 86 5.15 -4.05 -26.03
CA ASP A 86 6.48 -3.53 -25.67
C ASP A 86 7.21 -4.46 -24.69
N MET A 87 6.50 -4.97 -23.67
CA MET A 87 7.08 -5.95 -22.72
C MET A 87 7.55 -7.23 -23.39
N LEU A 88 6.83 -7.73 -24.40
CA LEU A 88 7.21 -8.92 -25.17
C LEU A 88 8.34 -8.66 -26.17
N GLY A 89 8.54 -7.40 -26.56
CA GLY A 89 9.43 -6.96 -27.62
C GLY A 89 8.73 -6.95 -28.98
N VAL A 90 8.40 -5.74 -29.45
CA VAL A 90 7.58 -5.54 -30.66
C VAL A 90 8.17 -6.18 -31.88
N LYS A 91 9.47 -5.91 -32.17
CA LYS A 91 10.15 -6.50 -33.35
C LYS A 91 10.13 -8.03 -33.31
N LYS A 92 10.61 -8.62 -32.22
CA LYS A 92 10.69 -10.10 -32.05
C LYS A 92 9.35 -10.78 -32.26
N THR A 93 8.30 -10.24 -31.65
CA THR A 93 6.96 -10.83 -31.72
C THR A 93 6.28 -10.57 -33.06
N THR A 94 6.51 -9.44 -33.69
CA THR A 94 6.06 -9.13 -35.05
C THR A 94 6.70 -10.10 -36.06
N ASP A 95 8.02 -10.30 -35.99
CA ASP A 95 8.74 -11.25 -36.87
C ASP A 95 8.15 -12.68 -36.69
N ARG A 96 7.88 -13.11 -35.45
CA ARG A 96 7.22 -14.39 -35.17
C ARG A 96 5.82 -14.46 -35.76
N MET A 97 4.99 -13.43 -35.59
CA MET A 97 3.63 -13.39 -36.15
C MET A 97 3.65 -13.50 -37.68
N VAL A 98 4.56 -12.80 -38.34
CA VAL A 98 4.73 -12.86 -39.81
C VAL A 98 5.18 -14.25 -40.25
N SER A 99 6.15 -14.85 -39.56
CA SER A 99 6.60 -16.21 -39.86
C SER A 99 5.51 -17.29 -39.65
N GLU A 100 4.56 -17.03 -38.73
CA GLU A 100 3.37 -17.86 -38.50
C GLU A 100 2.24 -17.59 -39.54
N GLY A 101 2.47 -16.71 -40.52
CA GLY A 101 1.48 -16.36 -41.57
C GLY A 101 0.37 -15.41 -41.08
N ARG A 102 0.54 -14.76 -39.95
CA ARG A 102 -0.43 -13.81 -39.41
C ARG A 102 -0.29 -12.43 -40.10
N LYS A 103 -1.42 -11.79 -40.36
CA LYS A 103 -1.46 -10.45 -40.96
C LYS A 103 -1.27 -9.39 -39.88
N VAL A 104 -0.09 -8.82 -39.77
CA VAL A 104 0.19 -7.68 -38.89
C VAL A 104 -0.17 -6.39 -39.63
N PRO A 105 -0.83 -5.40 -38.98
CA PRO A 105 -1.14 -4.11 -39.59
C PRO A 105 0.10 -3.39 -40.16
N SER A 106 -0.03 -2.80 -41.36
CA SER A 106 1.08 -2.19 -42.08
C SER A 106 1.75 -1.05 -41.34
N TRP A 107 1.01 -0.30 -40.51
CA TRP A 107 1.57 0.80 -39.73
C TRP A 107 2.59 0.32 -38.68
N ILE A 108 2.45 -0.91 -38.17
CA ILE A 108 3.45 -1.49 -37.25
C ILE A 108 4.74 -1.81 -38.01
N LEU A 109 4.63 -2.38 -39.21
CA LEU A 109 5.79 -2.65 -40.07
C LEU A 109 6.50 -1.34 -40.43
N GLN A 110 5.76 -0.28 -40.77
CA GLN A 110 6.32 1.05 -41.03
C GLN A 110 7.02 1.65 -39.81
N MET A 111 6.48 1.44 -38.60
CA MET A 111 7.15 1.84 -37.35
C MET A 111 8.50 1.14 -37.21
N LEU A 112 8.53 -0.18 -37.38
CA LEU A 112 9.78 -0.97 -37.28
C LEU A 112 10.79 -0.58 -38.37
N GLU A 113 10.34 -0.32 -39.60
CA GLU A 113 11.19 0.15 -40.73
C GLU A 113 11.79 1.55 -40.44
N SER A 114 11.09 2.38 -39.67
CA SER A 114 11.64 3.68 -39.24
C SER A 114 12.74 3.59 -38.18
N GLY A 115 13.06 2.37 -37.73
CA GLY A 115 14.05 2.09 -36.69
C GLY A 115 13.49 2.16 -35.25
N ARG A 116 12.18 2.31 -35.10
CA ARG A 116 11.53 2.30 -33.77
C ARG A 116 10.93 0.93 -33.49
N ASP A 117 11.35 0.32 -32.38
CA ASP A 117 10.97 -1.04 -31.99
C ASP A 117 10.11 -1.10 -30.71
N THR A 118 9.61 0.06 -30.24
CA THR A 118 8.70 0.19 -29.10
C THR A 118 7.57 1.15 -29.41
N PHE A 119 6.39 0.91 -28.83
CA PHE A 119 5.26 1.83 -28.93
C PHE A 119 5.41 3.02 -28.01
N TYR A 120 6.00 2.81 -26.82
CA TYR A 120 6.24 3.85 -25.83
C TYR A 120 7.74 3.98 -25.55
N GLU A 121 8.19 5.21 -25.38
CA GLU A 121 9.55 5.53 -24.94
C GLU A 121 9.55 6.66 -23.91
N ILE A 122 10.61 6.69 -23.10
CA ILE A 122 10.90 7.83 -22.23
C ILE A 122 12.08 8.59 -22.83
N ARG A 123 11.84 9.85 -23.20
CA ARG A 123 12.89 10.76 -23.73
C ARG A 123 12.87 12.06 -22.94
N ASN A 124 14.03 12.45 -22.41
CA ASN A 124 14.20 13.69 -21.66
C ASN A 124 13.18 13.88 -20.52
N GLY A 125 12.84 12.78 -19.82
CA GLY A 125 11.90 12.82 -18.71
C GLY A 125 10.43 12.98 -19.10
N SER A 126 10.09 12.78 -20.37
CA SER A 126 8.73 12.75 -20.88
C SER A 126 8.44 11.42 -21.56
N LYS A 127 7.22 10.89 -21.39
CA LYS A 127 6.76 9.69 -22.08
C LYS A 127 6.28 10.08 -23.47
N THR A 128 6.68 9.33 -24.47
CA THR A 128 6.26 9.50 -25.85
C THR A 128 5.65 8.22 -26.36
N PHE A 129 4.83 8.31 -27.40
CA PHE A 129 4.23 7.15 -28.05
C PHE A 129 4.31 7.28 -29.58
N TRP A 130 4.30 6.15 -30.27
CA TRP A 130 4.18 6.14 -31.72
C TRP A 130 2.76 6.48 -32.17
N CYS A 131 2.61 7.53 -32.96
CA CYS A 131 1.33 7.92 -33.55
C CYS A 131 1.20 7.36 -34.98
N PRO A 132 0.29 6.39 -35.24
CA PRO A 132 0.12 5.81 -36.56
C PRO A 132 -0.33 6.81 -37.62
N ILE A 133 -1.09 7.86 -37.24
CA ILE A 133 -1.53 8.92 -38.15
C ILE A 133 -0.34 9.79 -38.59
N LYS A 134 0.43 10.28 -37.63
CA LYS A 134 1.59 11.16 -37.88
C LYS A 134 2.80 10.38 -38.38
N LYS A 135 2.78 9.04 -38.27
CA LYS A 135 3.93 8.14 -38.55
C LYS A 135 5.22 8.61 -37.87
N SER A 136 5.07 9.11 -36.66
CA SER A 136 6.15 9.69 -35.89
C SER A 136 5.87 9.59 -34.39
N GLU A 137 6.91 9.85 -33.62
CA GLU A 137 6.81 10.00 -32.18
C GLU A 137 6.00 11.24 -31.81
N VAL A 138 5.11 11.10 -30.84
CA VAL A 138 4.31 12.17 -30.23
C VAL A 138 4.48 12.16 -28.74
N MET A 139 4.64 13.33 -28.15
CA MET A 139 4.70 13.47 -26.71
C MET A 139 3.36 13.07 -26.09
N LEU A 140 3.36 12.23 -25.08
CA LEU A 140 2.18 11.93 -24.32
C LEU A 140 1.84 13.15 -23.47
N ASP A 141 0.71 13.78 -23.78
CA ASP A 141 0.18 14.88 -22.96
C ASP A 141 -0.44 14.22 -21.71
N GLU A 142 0.37 14.11 -20.65
CA GLU A 142 -0.10 13.62 -19.37
C GLU A 142 -0.99 14.70 -18.74
N SER A 143 -2.22 14.33 -18.39
CA SER A 143 -3.10 15.20 -17.60
C SER A 143 -2.31 15.72 -16.38
N SER A 144 -2.43 17.02 -16.09
CA SER A 144 -1.82 17.65 -14.89
C SER A 144 -2.22 16.98 -13.57
N LYS A 145 -3.23 16.12 -13.63
CA LYS A 145 -3.68 15.28 -12.49
C LYS A 145 -2.87 14.00 -12.33
N ASN A 146 -2.18 13.54 -13.38
CA ASN A 146 -1.35 12.33 -13.33
C ASN A 146 0.04 12.68 -12.80
N PHE A 147 0.58 11.79 -11.97
CA PHE A 147 1.96 11.87 -11.53
C PHE A 147 2.60 10.48 -11.56
N THR A 148 3.66 10.34 -12.32
CA THR A 148 4.42 9.09 -12.43
C THR A 148 5.77 9.24 -11.76
N ILE A 149 5.96 8.62 -10.59
CA ILE A 149 7.18 8.73 -9.79
C ILE A 149 8.41 8.26 -10.59
N SER A 150 8.30 7.12 -11.29
CA SER A 150 9.41 6.58 -12.07
C SER A 150 9.87 7.55 -13.18
N LEU A 151 8.93 8.21 -13.85
CA LEU A 151 9.22 9.23 -14.85
C LEU A 151 9.84 10.48 -14.20
N HIS A 152 9.31 10.91 -13.07
CA HIS A 152 9.84 12.06 -12.33
C HIS A 152 11.28 11.83 -11.88
N LYS A 153 11.64 10.63 -11.45
CA LYS A 153 13.03 10.24 -11.07
C LYS A 153 14.03 10.35 -12.22
N THR A 154 13.62 10.24 -13.48
CA THR A 154 14.53 10.44 -14.63
C THR A 154 15.05 11.87 -14.74
N LYS A 155 14.44 12.83 -14.03
CA LYS A 155 14.88 14.23 -13.95
C LYS A 155 15.87 14.49 -12.81
N ASN A 156 16.54 13.45 -12.29
CA ASN A 156 17.50 13.54 -11.18
C ASN A 156 16.92 14.12 -9.89
N THR A 157 15.66 13.82 -9.59
CA THR A 157 14.95 14.31 -8.39
C THR A 157 15.11 13.40 -7.16
N THR A 158 15.84 12.29 -7.30
CA THR A 158 16.13 11.38 -6.18
C THR A 158 17.23 11.95 -5.30
N ILE A 159 16.90 12.28 -4.06
CA ILE A 159 17.83 12.86 -3.07
C ILE A 159 18.67 11.73 -2.42
N LYS A 160 18.00 10.66 -1.99
CA LYS A 160 18.62 9.47 -1.41
C LYS A 160 17.86 8.22 -1.86
N LYS A 161 18.58 7.14 -2.07
CA LYS A 161 18.02 5.82 -2.37
C LYS A 161 18.71 4.77 -1.51
N ASP A 162 17.93 3.88 -0.92
CA ASP A 162 18.36 2.76 -0.14
C ASP A 162 17.75 1.46 -0.68
N LEU A 163 17.94 0.32 0.00
CA LEU A 163 17.43 -1.00 -0.41
C LEU A 163 15.91 -1.07 -0.50
N SER A 164 15.21 -0.39 0.39
CA SER A 164 13.75 -0.51 0.49
C SER A 164 13.01 0.81 0.38
N ALA A 165 13.69 1.94 0.37
CA ALA A 165 13.07 3.26 0.29
C ALA A 165 13.90 4.26 -0.52
N SER A 166 13.22 5.25 -1.10
CA SER A 166 13.85 6.40 -1.76
C SER A 166 13.23 7.71 -1.28
N LEU A 167 14.05 8.73 -1.12
CA LEU A 167 13.63 10.10 -0.87
C LEU A 167 13.71 10.90 -2.18
N ILE A 168 12.60 11.51 -2.55
CA ILE A 168 12.42 12.15 -3.86
C ILE A 168 11.91 13.57 -3.63
N ASP A 169 12.48 14.53 -4.34
CA ASP A 169 11.95 15.89 -4.41
C ASP A 169 10.83 15.93 -5.47
N LEU A 170 9.58 16.15 -5.03
CA LEU A 170 8.44 16.29 -5.94
C LEU A 170 8.32 17.70 -6.54
N GLY A 171 9.19 18.62 -6.18
CA GLY A 171 9.06 20.05 -6.48
C GLY A 171 8.11 20.77 -5.52
N ASP A 172 8.06 22.10 -5.64
CA ASP A 172 7.22 22.99 -4.83
C ASP A 172 7.47 22.89 -3.30
N GLY A 173 8.66 22.41 -2.91
CA GLY A 173 9.03 22.22 -1.51
C GLY A 173 8.40 20.99 -0.85
N VAL A 174 8.00 19.99 -1.64
CA VAL A 174 7.38 18.75 -1.16
C VAL A 174 8.32 17.55 -1.37
N LEU A 175 8.61 16.82 -0.31
CA LEU A 175 9.31 15.53 -0.36
C LEU A 175 8.34 14.38 -0.63
N ASN A 176 8.85 13.29 -1.16
CA ASN A 176 8.16 11.99 -1.17
C ASN A 176 9.07 10.89 -0.63
N VAL A 177 8.56 10.09 0.29
CA VAL A 177 9.18 8.81 0.65
C VAL A 177 8.45 7.71 -0.11
N GLU A 178 9.18 7.08 -1.03
CA GLU A 178 8.73 5.96 -1.86
C GLU A 178 9.22 4.64 -1.26
N PHE A 179 8.34 3.67 -1.11
CA PHE A 179 8.67 2.30 -0.70
C PHE A 179 8.84 1.42 -1.92
N HIS A 180 9.91 0.61 -1.97
CA HIS A 180 10.22 -0.24 -3.11
C HIS A 180 11.02 -1.49 -2.75
N SER A 181 10.75 -2.10 -1.60
CA SER A 181 11.51 -3.26 -1.08
C SER A 181 12.00 -4.22 -2.17
N ILE A 182 13.31 -4.44 -2.24
CA ILE A 182 13.92 -5.33 -3.24
C ILE A 182 13.62 -6.79 -2.92
N LEU A 183 13.58 -7.16 -1.63
CA LEU A 183 13.37 -8.54 -1.21
C LEU A 183 11.90 -8.98 -1.31
N GLN A 184 10.97 -8.04 -1.07
CA GLN A 184 9.53 -8.30 -1.11
C GLN A 184 8.79 -7.15 -1.83
N PRO A 185 8.97 -6.98 -3.15
CA PRO A 185 8.50 -5.81 -3.90
C PRO A 185 6.97 -5.71 -4.03
N THR A 186 6.23 -6.75 -3.66
CA THR A 186 4.77 -6.72 -3.67
C THR A 186 4.16 -6.43 -2.31
N LEU A 187 4.88 -6.68 -1.21
CA LEU A 187 4.37 -6.56 0.15
C LEU A 187 4.94 -5.35 0.91
N HIS A 188 6.13 -4.90 0.53
CA HIS A 188 6.80 -3.73 1.13
C HIS A 188 6.82 -3.78 2.68
N PRO A 189 7.38 -4.84 3.30
CA PRO A 189 7.45 -4.91 4.76
C PRO A 189 8.35 -3.81 5.30
N ILE A 190 7.97 -3.28 6.45
CA ILE A 190 8.72 -2.20 7.12
C ILE A 190 10.06 -2.75 7.59
N ASP A 191 11.12 -2.05 7.26
CA ASP A 191 12.50 -2.30 7.70
C ASP A 191 13.18 -0.99 8.14
N SER A 192 14.47 -1.07 8.51
CA SER A 192 15.23 0.10 8.94
C SER A 192 15.36 1.18 7.88
N SER A 193 15.44 0.80 6.59
CA SER A 193 15.50 1.76 5.48
C SER A 193 14.27 2.67 5.45
N TYR A 194 13.06 2.13 5.71
CA TYR A 194 11.83 2.93 5.78
C TYR A 194 11.88 3.94 6.92
N ILE A 195 12.26 3.44 8.11
CA ILE A 195 12.32 4.27 9.32
C ILE A 195 13.35 5.39 9.14
N GLU A 196 14.53 5.07 8.65
CA GLU A 196 15.60 6.03 8.41
C GLU A 196 15.23 7.06 7.35
N MET A 197 14.58 6.64 6.26
CA MET A 197 14.18 7.53 5.17
C MET A 197 13.08 8.51 5.61
N ILE A 198 12.08 8.03 6.37
CA ILE A 198 11.04 8.90 6.95
C ILE A 198 11.66 9.90 7.91
N ASN A 199 12.54 9.43 8.81
CA ASN A 199 13.23 10.29 9.77
C ASN A 199 14.09 11.36 9.07
N LEU A 200 14.84 10.98 8.03
CA LEU A 200 15.63 11.92 7.23
C LEU A 200 14.74 12.99 6.57
N ALA A 201 13.61 12.59 6.02
CA ALA A 201 12.68 13.54 5.41
C ALA A 201 12.12 14.53 6.43
N ILE A 202 11.76 14.06 7.64
CA ILE A 202 11.32 14.93 8.74
C ILE A 202 12.45 15.89 9.15
N ASP A 203 13.70 15.40 9.30
CA ASP A 203 14.84 16.25 9.63
C ASP A 203 15.08 17.35 8.59
N MET A 204 14.82 17.06 7.30
CA MET A 204 14.94 18.07 6.23
C MET A 204 13.81 19.11 6.31
N MET A 205 12.59 18.72 6.71
CA MET A 205 11.49 19.67 6.98
C MET A 205 11.79 20.53 8.22
N ASP A 206 12.27 19.92 9.30
CA ASP A 206 12.64 20.64 10.54
C ASP A 206 13.72 21.69 10.31
N LYS A 207 14.63 21.46 9.35
CA LYS A 207 15.65 22.42 8.91
C LYS A 207 15.13 23.51 7.97
N GLY A 208 13.86 23.44 7.57
CA GLY A 208 13.23 24.38 6.66
C GLY A 208 13.62 24.21 5.19
N ASN A 209 14.26 23.11 4.80
CA ASN A 209 14.60 22.82 3.40
C ASN A 209 13.36 22.47 2.58
N TYR A 210 12.36 21.85 3.21
CA TYR A 210 11.09 21.45 2.61
C TYR A 210 9.93 21.80 3.56
N LYS A 211 8.76 22.04 2.98
CA LYS A 211 7.58 22.47 3.74
C LYS A 211 6.57 21.36 4.05
N ALA A 212 6.64 20.25 3.28
CA ALA A 212 5.70 19.15 3.42
C ALA A 212 6.28 17.82 2.88
N MET A 213 5.64 16.71 3.21
CA MET A 213 6.02 15.39 2.72
C MET A 213 4.80 14.57 2.30
N VAL A 214 4.97 13.75 1.27
CA VAL A 214 4.05 12.66 0.88
C VAL A 214 4.69 11.32 1.27
N LEU A 215 3.91 10.44 1.88
CA LEU A 215 4.24 9.02 2.04
C LEU A 215 3.46 8.25 0.99
N GLY A 216 4.09 7.90 -0.13
CA GLY A 216 3.38 7.30 -1.23
C GLY A 216 4.29 6.70 -2.29
N HIS A 217 3.79 5.69 -2.98
CA HIS A 217 4.46 5.03 -4.09
C HIS A 217 3.45 4.42 -5.08
N GLN A 218 3.94 3.84 -6.17
CA GLN A 218 3.12 3.29 -7.25
C GLN A 218 3.36 1.78 -7.45
N GLY A 219 3.62 1.05 -6.35
CA GLY A 219 3.75 -0.41 -6.33
C GLY A 219 2.41 -1.15 -6.39
N ALA A 220 2.43 -2.48 -6.18
CA ALA A 220 1.23 -3.33 -6.18
C ALA A 220 0.38 -3.14 -4.92
N ASN A 221 1.01 -3.07 -3.75
CA ASN A 221 0.38 -2.84 -2.45
C ASN A 221 1.13 -1.73 -1.72
N PHE A 222 0.48 -1.04 -0.80
CA PHE A 222 1.12 0.03 -0.03
C PHE A 222 2.13 -0.53 0.97
N CYS A 223 1.68 -1.35 1.92
CA CYS A 223 2.55 -1.98 2.92
C CYS A 223 1.78 -3.06 3.67
N ALA A 224 2.31 -4.27 3.73
CA ALA A 224 1.69 -5.39 4.44
C ALA A 224 2.13 -5.52 5.91
N GLY A 225 2.77 -4.50 6.47
CA GLY A 225 3.15 -4.44 7.88
C GLY A 225 4.61 -4.70 8.16
N ALA A 226 4.91 -5.18 9.36
CA ALA A 226 6.27 -5.44 9.81
C ALA A 226 6.89 -6.68 9.15
N ASN A 227 8.22 -6.74 9.15
CA ASN A 227 8.94 -7.94 8.73
C ASN A 227 8.82 -9.04 9.80
N LEU A 228 7.82 -9.92 9.65
CA LEU A 228 7.53 -10.99 10.58
C LEU A 228 8.71 -11.98 10.77
N ASN A 229 9.55 -12.17 9.73
CA ASN A 229 10.71 -13.04 9.84
C ASN A 229 11.73 -12.49 10.84
N LEU A 230 11.96 -11.18 10.83
CA LEU A 230 12.84 -10.52 11.81
C LEU A 230 12.27 -10.66 13.23
N LEU A 231 10.99 -10.41 13.43
CA LEU A 231 10.32 -10.53 14.72
C LEU A 231 10.42 -11.97 15.26
N LEU A 232 10.19 -12.95 14.38
CA LEU A 232 10.29 -14.37 14.73
C LEU A 232 11.72 -14.79 15.10
N GLU A 233 12.72 -14.26 14.38
CA GLU A 233 14.14 -14.52 14.67
C GLU A 233 14.54 -13.96 16.04
N LEU A 234 14.19 -12.71 16.33
CA LEU A 234 14.44 -12.08 17.61
C LEU A 234 13.77 -12.86 18.77
N SER A 235 12.52 -13.28 18.58
CA SER A 235 11.77 -14.06 19.56
C SER A 235 12.40 -15.43 19.79
N LYS A 236 12.71 -16.20 18.74
CA LYS A 236 13.38 -17.53 18.86
C LYS A 236 14.71 -17.47 19.56
N ASN A 237 15.44 -16.38 19.42
CA ASN A 237 16.74 -16.18 20.06
C ASN A 237 16.62 -15.50 21.43
N ASN A 238 15.41 -15.34 21.98
CA ASN A 238 15.15 -14.66 23.26
C ASN A 238 15.75 -13.24 23.35
N GLN A 239 15.83 -12.53 22.21
CA GLN A 239 16.39 -11.18 22.15
C GLN A 239 15.32 -10.11 22.46
N TRP A 240 14.73 -10.18 23.67
CA TRP A 240 13.60 -9.37 24.09
C TRP A 240 13.91 -7.87 24.12
N GLU A 241 15.12 -7.49 24.53
CA GLU A 241 15.55 -6.09 24.52
C GLU A 241 15.65 -5.55 23.10
N ALA A 242 16.22 -6.32 22.17
CA ALA A 242 16.30 -5.94 20.76
C ALA A 242 14.91 -5.83 20.12
N LEU A 243 14.01 -6.76 20.44
CA LEU A 243 12.61 -6.71 20.00
C LEU A 243 11.91 -5.45 20.55
N SER A 244 12.01 -5.20 21.85
CA SER A 244 11.45 -4.02 22.49
C SER A 244 12.01 -2.72 21.89
N PHE A 245 13.30 -2.68 21.59
CA PHE A 245 13.95 -1.54 20.95
C PHE A 245 13.42 -1.32 19.52
N ALA A 246 13.26 -2.40 18.72
CA ALA A 246 12.71 -2.31 17.37
C ALA A 246 11.27 -1.74 17.37
N ILE A 247 10.42 -2.22 18.29
CA ILE A 247 9.05 -1.71 18.46
C ILE A 247 9.07 -0.24 18.91
N LYS A 248 9.93 0.13 19.85
CA LYS A 248 10.08 1.52 20.29
C LYS A 248 10.52 2.43 19.15
N THR A 249 11.47 1.99 18.33
CA THR A 249 11.94 2.75 17.16
C THR A 249 10.78 3.02 16.17
N MET A 250 9.91 2.04 15.96
CA MET A 250 8.71 2.20 15.16
C MET A 250 7.73 3.21 15.79
N GLN A 251 7.48 3.09 17.10
CA GLN A 251 6.63 4.05 17.83
C GLN A 251 7.19 5.47 17.76
N ASP A 252 8.50 5.64 17.97
CA ASP A 252 9.14 6.96 17.91
C ASP A 252 9.01 7.57 16.51
N MET A 253 9.19 6.80 15.44
CA MET A 253 8.96 7.27 14.07
C MET A 253 7.51 7.67 13.83
N THR A 254 6.53 6.88 14.28
CA THR A 254 5.11 7.21 14.11
C THR A 254 4.71 8.46 14.89
N GLN A 255 5.32 8.70 16.04
CA GLN A 255 5.16 9.96 16.79
C GLN A 255 5.82 11.13 16.05
N ARG A 256 7.00 10.94 15.46
CA ARG A 256 7.64 11.98 14.63
C ARG A 256 6.79 12.34 13.41
N ILE A 257 6.13 11.38 12.77
CA ILE A 257 5.17 11.66 11.68
C ILE A 257 4.05 12.56 12.21
N ARG A 258 3.48 12.25 13.38
CA ARG A 258 2.38 13.01 13.97
C ARG A 258 2.73 14.45 14.33
N PHE A 259 3.92 14.66 14.90
CA PHE A 259 4.35 15.93 15.43
C PHE A 259 5.37 16.65 14.54
N SER A 260 5.47 16.26 13.26
CA SER A 260 6.37 16.91 12.30
C SER A 260 6.06 18.41 12.16
N SER A 261 7.09 19.21 11.91
CA SER A 261 6.98 20.66 11.72
C SER A 261 6.18 21.07 10.49
N GLY A 262 6.13 20.20 9.47
CA GLY A 262 5.30 20.36 8.28
C GLY A 262 4.32 19.21 8.10
N PRO A 263 3.25 19.38 7.29
CA PRO A 263 2.24 18.36 7.10
C PRO A 263 2.80 17.17 6.32
N ILE A 264 2.47 15.97 6.79
CA ILE A 264 2.73 14.71 6.11
C ILE A 264 1.40 14.16 5.59
N VAL A 265 1.32 13.90 4.29
CA VAL A 265 0.14 13.32 3.64
C VAL A 265 0.45 11.89 3.20
N ALA A 266 -0.26 10.92 3.74
CA ALA A 266 -0.11 9.53 3.34
C ALA A 266 -1.06 9.18 2.19
N ALA A 267 -0.59 8.36 1.25
CA ALA A 267 -1.32 7.94 0.06
C ALA A 267 -1.52 6.40 0.04
N PRO A 268 -2.32 5.81 0.97
CA PRO A 268 -2.53 4.37 1.05
C PRO A 268 -3.38 3.84 -0.11
N PHE A 269 -3.12 2.59 -0.52
CA PHE A 269 -3.86 1.88 -1.56
C PHE A 269 -3.66 0.37 -1.41
N GLN A 270 -4.58 -0.42 -1.98
CA GLN A 270 -4.52 -1.88 -1.92
C GLN A 270 -4.22 -2.36 -0.48
N LEU A 271 -3.37 -3.36 -0.30
CA LEU A 271 -3.02 -3.84 1.04
C LEU A 271 -2.25 -2.78 1.83
N THR A 272 -2.88 -2.29 2.90
CA THR A 272 -2.34 -1.37 3.90
C THR A 272 -2.63 -2.01 5.26
N LEU A 273 -1.78 -2.94 5.69
CA LEU A 273 -2.07 -3.83 6.81
C LEU A 273 -1.05 -3.68 7.94
N GLY A 274 -1.50 -3.91 9.17
CA GLY A 274 -0.65 -3.91 10.35
C GLY A 274 0.18 -2.62 10.49
N GLY A 275 1.49 -2.74 10.56
CA GLY A 275 2.42 -1.60 10.58
C GLY A 275 2.22 -0.60 9.44
N GLY A 276 1.69 -1.03 8.28
CA GLY A 276 1.30 -0.13 7.19
C GLY A 276 0.18 0.83 7.60
N VAL A 277 -0.79 0.37 8.39
CA VAL A 277 -1.81 1.23 9.01
C VAL A 277 -1.17 2.18 10.02
N GLU A 278 -0.23 1.67 10.83
CA GLU A 278 0.45 2.42 11.88
C GLU A 278 1.28 3.59 11.33
N ILE A 279 1.84 3.48 10.12
CA ILE A 279 2.52 4.58 9.43
C ILE A 279 1.53 5.60 8.86
N VAL A 280 0.39 5.13 8.33
CA VAL A 280 -0.60 5.99 7.66
C VAL A 280 -1.39 6.83 8.65
N GLN A 281 -1.83 6.24 9.77
CA GLN A 281 -2.73 6.90 10.71
C GLN A 281 -2.19 8.18 11.35
N PRO A 282 -0.89 8.32 11.70
CA PRO A 282 -0.37 9.54 12.31
C PRO A 282 -0.23 10.72 11.34
N ALA A 283 -0.30 10.49 10.02
CA ALA A 283 -0.20 11.55 9.02
C ALA A 283 -1.27 12.65 9.25
N ALA A 284 -0.94 13.87 8.85
CA ALA A 284 -1.84 15.03 8.96
C ALA A 284 -3.12 14.81 8.14
N HIS A 285 -2.99 14.19 6.95
CA HIS A 285 -4.10 13.84 6.08
C HIS A 285 -3.79 12.56 5.28
N ARG A 286 -4.82 11.85 4.84
CA ARG A 286 -4.71 10.68 3.98
C ARG A 286 -5.46 10.92 2.68
N VAL A 287 -4.81 10.57 1.57
CA VAL A 287 -5.40 10.53 0.23
C VAL A 287 -5.44 9.06 -0.19
N ALA A 288 -6.48 8.36 0.22
CA ALA A 288 -6.62 6.93 0.03
C ALA A 288 -7.18 6.60 -1.37
N ALA A 289 -6.66 5.57 -2.03
CA ALA A 289 -7.34 5.01 -3.18
C ALA A 289 -8.66 4.36 -2.75
N ALA A 290 -9.70 4.39 -3.61
CA ALA A 290 -10.99 3.77 -3.30
C ALA A 290 -10.83 2.29 -2.95
N GLU A 291 -9.94 1.58 -3.66
CA GLU A 291 -9.55 0.21 -3.38
C GLU A 291 -8.37 0.19 -2.38
N THR A 292 -8.66 0.43 -1.12
CA THR A 292 -7.71 0.31 -0.02
C THR A 292 -8.23 -0.73 0.97
N TYR A 293 -7.48 -1.82 1.11
CA TYR A 293 -7.73 -2.89 2.08
C TYR A 293 -6.91 -2.60 3.33
N MET A 294 -7.56 -2.01 4.34
CA MET A 294 -6.88 -1.45 5.50
C MET A 294 -7.30 -2.13 6.80
N GLY A 295 -6.35 -2.56 7.61
CA GLY A 295 -6.64 -3.23 8.87
C GLY A 295 -5.41 -3.48 9.74
N LEU A 296 -5.63 -3.43 11.06
CA LEU A 296 -4.68 -3.91 12.07
C LEU A 296 -4.92 -5.41 12.25
N VAL A 297 -4.00 -6.23 11.75
CA VAL A 297 -4.17 -7.68 11.58
C VAL A 297 -3.27 -8.52 12.49
N GLU A 298 -2.59 -7.88 13.41
CA GLU A 298 -1.60 -8.50 14.30
C GLU A 298 -2.18 -9.64 15.13
N VAL A 299 -3.45 -9.54 15.51
CA VAL A 299 -4.16 -10.61 16.25
C VAL A 299 -4.20 -11.92 15.45
N GLY A 300 -4.27 -11.84 14.12
CA GLY A 300 -4.23 -13.01 13.23
C GLY A 300 -2.88 -13.77 13.24
N VAL A 301 -1.82 -13.17 13.78
CA VAL A 301 -0.49 -13.78 13.93
C VAL A 301 -0.07 -13.89 15.41
N GLY A 302 -1.03 -13.81 16.33
CA GLY A 302 -0.78 -14.04 17.76
C GLY A 302 -0.28 -12.82 18.54
N LEU A 303 -0.36 -11.62 17.99
CA LEU A 303 0.15 -10.39 18.56
C LEU A 303 -0.95 -9.32 18.66
N ILE A 304 -0.64 -8.15 19.19
CA ILE A 304 -1.44 -6.94 19.09
C ILE A 304 -0.65 -5.87 18.31
N PRO A 305 -1.27 -4.79 17.80
CA PRO A 305 -0.52 -3.68 17.24
C PRO A 305 0.57 -3.18 18.20
N GLY A 306 1.76 -2.89 17.69
CA GLY A 306 2.92 -2.50 18.52
C GLY A 306 3.55 -1.15 18.14
N GLY A 307 3.35 -0.65 16.92
CA GLY A 307 3.95 0.58 16.41
C GLY A 307 3.12 1.84 16.64
N GLY A 308 2.15 1.79 17.56
CA GLY A 308 1.28 2.91 17.90
C GLY A 308 -0.15 2.74 17.37
N GLY A 309 -0.49 1.60 16.77
CA GLY A 309 -1.80 1.36 16.18
C GLY A 309 -2.95 1.47 17.19
N ASN A 310 -2.79 0.90 18.38
CA ASN A 310 -3.80 1.01 19.44
C ASN A 310 -3.99 2.46 19.89
N LEU A 311 -2.89 3.20 20.09
CA LEU A 311 -2.98 4.62 20.45
C LEU A 311 -3.74 5.41 19.37
N ARG A 312 -3.44 5.18 18.08
CA ARG A 312 -4.14 5.88 16.98
C ARG A 312 -5.63 5.55 16.95
N MET A 313 -5.99 4.30 17.13
CA MET A 313 -7.39 3.88 17.20
C MET A 313 -8.11 4.48 18.41
N ILE A 314 -7.45 4.57 19.57
CA ILE A 314 -7.98 5.29 20.75
C ILE A 314 -8.25 6.76 20.41
N LEU A 315 -7.25 7.46 19.85
CA LEU A 315 -7.38 8.88 19.51
C LEU A 315 -8.50 9.10 18.48
N ASN A 316 -8.54 8.33 17.40
CA ASN A 316 -9.58 8.42 16.38
C ASN A 316 -10.99 8.15 16.97
N ALA A 317 -11.12 7.19 17.88
CA ALA A 317 -12.38 6.90 18.54
C ALA A 317 -12.82 8.02 19.51
N MET A 318 -11.87 8.58 20.28
CA MET A 318 -12.17 9.62 21.25
C MET A 318 -12.48 10.96 20.57
N ASP A 319 -11.72 11.33 19.54
CA ASP A 319 -11.87 12.60 18.82
C ASP A 319 -12.96 12.55 17.73
N GLY A 320 -13.24 11.37 17.17
CA GLY A 320 -14.09 11.15 15.99
C GLY A 320 -15.58 11.03 16.24
N GLY A 321 -16.18 11.64 17.25
CA GLY A 321 -17.59 11.39 17.50
C GLY A 321 -18.46 12.61 17.86
N THR A 322 -19.33 13.01 16.92
CA THR A 322 -20.48 13.90 17.20
C THR A 322 -21.66 13.13 17.90
N GLY A 323 -21.48 11.85 18.19
CA GLY A 323 -22.52 11.00 18.79
C GLY A 323 -22.47 10.97 20.31
N ARG A 324 -23.63 10.64 20.93
CA ARG A 324 -23.82 10.49 22.39
C ARG A 324 -23.14 9.24 22.99
N MET A 325 -22.21 8.58 22.28
CA MET A 325 -21.50 7.40 22.78
C MET A 325 -20.50 7.77 23.86
N GLY A 326 -20.58 7.11 25.01
CA GLY A 326 -19.58 7.25 26.06
C GLY A 326 -18.25 6.61 25.74
N ALA A 327 -17.19 6.93 26.49
CA ALA A 327 -15.84 6.42 26.27
C ALA A 327 -15.79 4.87 26.18
N PHE A 328 -16.54 4.17 27.03
CA PHE A 328 -16.60 2.70 27.01
C PHE A 328 -17.11 2.16 25.68
N GLN A 329 -18.21 2.68 25.14
CA GLN A 329 -18.79 2.19 23.88
C GLN A 329 -17.84 2.45 22.69
N LYS A 330 -17.16 3.60 22.69
CA LYS A 330 -16.15 3.94 21.67
C LYS A 330 -14.98 2.95 21.69
N ILE A 331 -14.45 2.68 22.88
CA ILE A 331 -13.32 1.75 23.07
C ILE A 331 -13.75 0.31 22.83
N GLN A 332 -14.97 -0.09 23.19
CA GLN A 332 -15.51 -1.40 22.86
C GLN A 332 -15.57 -1.62 21.33
N LYS A 333 -16.05 -0.64 20.57
CA LYS A 333 -16.05 -0.72 19.10
C LYS A 333 -14.63 -0.86 18.53
N THR A 334 -13.69 -0.11 19.10
CA THR A 334 -12.26 -0.22 18.74
C THR A 334 -11.72 -1.61 19.05
N PHE A 335 -12.03 -2.15 20.23
CA PHE A 335 -11.65 -3.50 20.63
C PHE A 335 -12.20 -4.56 19.65
N GLU A 336 -13.47 -4.45 19.25
CA GLU A 336 -14.06 -5.34 18.25
C GLU A 336 -13.41 -5.21 16.87
N THR A 337 -13.01 -4.01 16.46
CA THR A 337 -12.35 -3.78 15.18
C THR A 337 -10.96 -4.41 15.15
N VAL A 338 -10.14 -4.14 16.17
CA VAL A 338 -8.74 -4.63 16.24
C VAL A 338 -8.71 -6.10 16.66
N GLY A 339 -9.50 -6.48 17.66
CA GLY A 339 -9.53 -7.85 18.23
C GLY A 339 -10.03 -8.93 17.28
N PHE A 340 -10.88 -8.57 16.32
CA PHE A 340 -11.29 -9.46 15.23
C PHE A 340 -10.49 -9.23 13.93
N ALA A 341 -9.39 -8.49 13.99
CA ALA A 341 -8.54 -8.20 12.85
C ALA A 341 -9.36 -7.76 11.61
N LYS A 342 -10.36 -6.89 11.81
CA LYS A 342 -11.25 -6.46 10.71
C LYS A 342 -10.46 -5.68 9.66
N ILE A 343 -10.58 -6.12 8.41
CA ILE A 343 -9.97 -5.46 7.26
C ILE A 343 -11.09 -4.77 6.49
N ALA A 344 -10.92 -3.46 6.28
CA ALA A 344 -11.77 -2.72 5.36
C ALA A 344 -11.53 -3.18 3.92
N THR A 345 -12.57 -3.35 3.14
CA THR A 345 -12.53 -3.74 1.73
C THR A 345 -12.56 -2.54 0.78
N SER A 346 -12.63 -1.34 1.33
CA SER A 346 -12.57 -0.06 0.62
C SER A 346 -12.14 1.07 1.54
N ALA A 347 -11.70 2.19 0.96
CA ALA A 347 -11.38 3.40 1.73
C ALA A 347 -12.60 3.97 2.47
N ASP A 348 -13.80 3.80 1.94
CA ASP A 348 -15.03 4.23 2.62
C ASP A 348 -15.31 3.38 3.86
N GLU A 349 -15.20 2.06 3.75
CA GLU A 349 -15.31 1.17 4.90
C GLU A 349 -14.21 1.44 5.94
N ALA A 350 -12.98 1.79 5.50
CA ALA A 350 -11.90 2.18 6.41
C ALA A 350 -12.26 3.40 7.27
N LYS A 351 -13.04 4.35 6.76
CA LYS A 351 -13.60 5.45 7.54
C LYS A 351 -14.60 4.95 8.60
N HIS A 352 -15.45 4.01 8.23
CA HIS A 352 -16.44 3.43 9.16
C HIS A 352 -15.81 2.60 10.28
N LEU A 353 -14.72 1.90 9.97
CA LEU A 353 -13.94 1.15 10.96
C LEU A 353 -13.01 2.02 11.81
N GLY A 354 -12.82 3.29 11.46
CA GLY A 354 -11.99 4.25 12.20
C GLY A 354 -10.49 4.20 11.84
N TYR A 355 -10.12 3.50 10.79
CA TYR A 355 -8.74 3.53 10.26
C TYR A 355 -8.43 4.83 9.54
N LEU A 356 -9.41 5.37 8.81
CA LEU A 356 -9.36 6.69 8.18
C LEU A 356 -10.31 7.66 8.91
N LYS A 357 -10.02 8.95 8.81
CA LYS A 357 -10.90 10.02 9.31
C LYS A 357 -11.97 10.36 8.27
N LYS A 358 -13.05 11.00 8.71
CA LYS A 358 -14.17 11.39 7.82
C LYS A 358 -13.75 12.37 6.74
N ASP A 359 -12.83 13.27 7.05
CA ASP A 359 -12.30 14.31 6.18
C ASP A 359 -11.16 13.85 5.27
N ASP A 360 -10.69 12.62 5.41
CA ASP A 360 -9.69 12.06 4.49
C ASP A 360 -10.23 11.97 3.06
N THR A 361 -9.38 12.22 2.10
CA THR A 361 -9.72 12.21 0.68
C THR A 361 -9.75 10.78 0.13
N ILE A 362 -10.76 10.44 -0.67
CA ILE A 362 -10.83 9.19 -1.42
C ILE A 362 -10.66 9.49 -2.91
N ILE A 363 -9.75 8.77 -3.56
CA ILE A 363 -9.44 8.90 -4.98
C ILE A 363 -9.91 7.64 -5.73
N LEU A 364 -10.71 7.83 -6.79
CA LEU A 364 -11.15 6.73 -7.65
C LEU A 364 -10.08 6.32 -8.67
N ASN A 365 -9.43 7.31 -9.30
CA ASN A 365 -8.35 7.06 -10.24
C ASN A 365 -7.00 7.13 -9.53
N ARG A 366 -6.37 5.98 -9.33
CA ARG A 366 -5.09 5.86 -8.65
C ARG A 366 -3.95 6.65 -9.30
N ASN A 367 -4.00 6.91 -10.62
CA ASN A 367 -2.98 7.70 -11.30
C ASN A 367 -2.95 9.16 -10.82
N HIS A 368 -4.05 9.64 -10.23
CA HIS A 368 -4.15 10.98 -9.67
C HIS A 368 -3.67 11.07 -8.21
N GLN A 369 -3.45 9.91 -7.55
CA GLN A 369 -3.27 9.86 -6.10
C GLN A 369 -2.07 10.66 -5.61
N ILE A 370 -0.89 10.47 -6.20
CA ILE A 370 0.34 11.17 -5.79
C ILE A 370 0.23 12.67 -6.03
N GLN A 371 -0.32 13.09 -7.19
CA GLN A 371 -0.53 14.52 -7.46
C GLN A 371 -1.52 15.14 -6.47
N THR A 372 -2.61 14.43 -6.17
CA THR A 372 -3.60 14.91 -5.18
C THR A 372 -2.99 14.99 -3.78
N ALA A 373 -2.17 14.00 -3.39
CA ALA A 373 -1.48 14.03 -2.12
C ALA A 373 -0.46 15.19 -2.04
N LYS A 374 0.30 15.43 -3.12
CA LYS A 374 1.21 16.59 -3.23
C LYS A 374 0.45 17.91 -3.08
N ASN A 375 -0.62 18.11 -3.83
CA ASN A 375 -1.43 19.32 -3.76
C ASN A 375 -2.00 19.52 -2.35
N LYS A 376 -2.52 18.44 -1.74
CA LYS A 376 -3.05 18.50 -0.37
C LYS A 376 -1.95 18.84 0.65
N ALA A 377 -0.73 18.33 0.46
CA ALA A 377 0.40 18.67 1.31
C ALA A 377 0.80 20.14 1.18
N ILE A 378 0.75 20.71 -0.03
CA ILE A 378 0.99 22.14 -0.28
C ILE A 378 -0.07 23.00 0.41
N ASP A 379 -1.36 22.67 0.19
CA ASP A 379 -2.50 23.40 0.77
C ASP A 379 -2.42 23.42 2.31
N LEU A 380 -2.12 22.26 2.91
CA LEU A 380 -1.98 22.17 4.36
C LEU A 380 -0.77 22.95 4.91
N ALA A 381 0.31 23.06 4.14
CA ALA A 381 1.53 23.71 4.59
C ALA A 381 1.40 25.23 4.77
N GLU A 382 0.34 25.86 4.24
CA GLU A 382 0.11 27.30 4.37
C GLU A 382 -0.13 27.72 5.84
N ASP A 383 -0.95 26.94 6.57
CA ASP A 383 -1.36 27.23 7.94
C ASP A 383 -1.18 26.04 8.89
N TYR A 384 -0.20 25.16 8.60
CA TYR A 384 -0.02 23.93 9.37
C TYR A 384 0.44 24.19 10.79
N THR A 385 -0.28 23.58 11.72
CA THR A 385 0.12 23.47 13.12
C THR A 385 0.09 22.01 13.53
N PRO A 386 1.19 21.46 14.06
CA PRO A 386 1.20 20.09 14.58
C PRO A 386 0.12 19.88 15.63
N PRO A 387 -0.48 18.69 15.72
CA PRO A 387 -1.48 18.40 16.75
C PRO A 387 -0.85 18.46 18.15
N THR A 388 -1.67 18.84 19.14
CA THR A 388 -1.24 18.87 20.54
C THR A 388 -1.07 17.46 21.09
N TYR A 389 -0.01 17.25 21.86
CA TYR A 389 0.19 16.02 22.64
C TYR A 389 -0.90 15.87 23.70
N ARG A 390 -1.46 14.65 23.82
CA ARG A 390 -2.59 14.38 24.71
C ARG A 390 -2.12 13.80 26.03
N GLU A 391 -2.38 14.51 27.11
CA GLU A 391 -2.14 14.08 28.50
C GLU A 391 -3.45 13.78 29.23
N ASP A 392 -4.58 13.95 28.54
CA ASP A 392 -5.93 13.98 29.09
C ASP A 392 -6.81 12.79 28.68
N LEU A 393 -6.23 11.68 28.25
CA LEU A 393 -6.96 10.52 27.75
C LEU A 393 -7.73 9.82 28.89
N LYS A 394 -9.03 10.07 28.98
CA LYS A 394 -9.93 9.42 29.92
C LYS A 394 -10.49 8.15 29.31
N LEU A 395 -9.93 7.02 29.69
CA LEU A 395 -10.27 5.71 29.16
C LEU A 395 -11.08 4.90 30.21
N PRO A 396 -11.76 3.80 29.80
CA PRO A 396 -12.67 3.07 30.68
C PRO A 396 -12.02 2.41 31.92
N GLY A 397 -10.69 2.22 31.92
CA GLY A 397 -9.95 1.65 33.03
C GLY A 397 -10.37 0.21 33.39
N ALA A 398 -10.21 -0.17 34.66
CA ALA A 398 -10.46 -1.52 35.15
C ALA A 398 -11.90 -2.02 34.90
N GLY A 399 -12.92 -1.15 35.01
CA GLY A 399 -14.32 -1.53 34.75
C GLY A 399 -14.55 -1.95 33.31
N GLY A 400 -14.01 -1.16 32.34
CA GLY A 400 -14.08 -1.50 30.92
C GLY A 400 -13.31 -2.76 30.59
N ARG A 401 -12.11 -2.94 31.15
CA ARG A 401 -11.29 -4.15 31.01
C ARG A 401 -12.04 -5.40 31.50
N THR A 402 -12.68 -5.34 32.67
CA THR A 402 -13.46 -6.46 33.22
C THR A 402 -14.63 -6.84 32.30
N ALA A 403 -15.34 -5.85 31.75
CA ALA A 403 -16.46 -6.13 30.84
C ALA A 403 -15.96 -6.83 29.54
N MET A 404 -14.85 -6.38 28.98
CA MET A 404 -14.24 -7.03 27.78
C MET A 404 -13.75 -8.44 28.11
N ALA A 405 -13.10 -8.65 29.25
CA ALA A 405 -12.65 -9.98 29.69
C ALA A 405 -13.81 -10.95 29.87
N MET A 406 -14.97 -10.50 30.39
CA MET A 406 -16.19 -11.32 30.50
C MET A 406 -16.72 -11.72 29.10
N ALA A 407 -16.71 -10.80 28.13
CA ALA A 407 -17.11 -11.10 26.76
C ALA A 407 -16.18 -12.15 26.12
N LEU A 408 -14.85 -12.02 26.29
CA LEU A 408 -13.86 -13.00 25.82
C LEU A 408 -14.09 -14.39 26.43
N LYS A 409 -14.39 -14.49 27.74
CA LYS A 409 -14.74 -15.75 28.39
C LYS A 409 -15.98 -16.34 27.75
N GLY A 410 -16.99 -15.53 27.43
CA GLY A 410 -18.21 -15.98 26.75
C GLY A 410 -17.92 -16.56 25.37
N PHE A 411 -17.04 -15.94 24.57
CA PHE A 411 -16.62 -16.47 23.27
C PHE A 411 -15.83 -17.79 23.40
N LYS A 412 -14.97 -17.90 24.42
CA LYS A 412 -14.25 -19.14 24.70
C LYS A 412 -15.16 -20.28 25.09
N MET A 413 -16.14 -20.03 25.99
CA MET A 413 -17.12 -21.05 26.39
C MET A 413 -17.98 -21.54 25.21
N GLN A 414 -18.18 -20.69 24.18
CA GLN A 414 -18.85 -21.04 22.94
C GLN A 414 -17.92 -21.73 21.92
N GLY A 415 -16.64 -21.94 22.24
CA GLY A 415 -15.65 -22.54 21.33
C GLY A 415 -15.27 -21.65 20.13
N LYS A 416 -15.53 -20.34 20.21
CA LYS A 416 -15.26 -19.39 19.13
C LYS A 416 -13.82 -18.88 19.10
N ILE A 417 -13.13 -18.93 20.23
CA ILE A 417 -11.74 -18.50 20.40
C ILE A 417 -10.97 -19.54 21.20
N SER A 418 -9.67 -19.64 20.94
CA SER A 418 -8.72 -20.48 21.68
C SER A 418 -8.29 -19.84 23.01
N ASP A 419 -7.50 -20.57 23.81
CA ASP A 419 -6.87 -20.03 25.03
C ASP A 419 -5.93 -18.88 24.72
N HIS A 420 -5.19 -19.00 23.62
CA HIS A 420 -4.26 -17.97 23.18
C HIS A 420 -4.99 -16.73 22.67
N ASP A 421 -6.05 -16.88 21.89
CA ASP A 421 -6.88 -15.75 21.44
C ASP A 421 -7.48 -14.98 22.63
N GLN A 422 -7.92 -15.70 23.67
CA GLN A 422 -8.38 -15.05 24.90
C GLN A 422 -7.27 -14.19 25.52
N LYS A 423 -6.04 -14.71 25.58
CA LYS A 423 -4.89 -14.00 26.16
C LYS A 423 -4.51 -12.76 25.36
N ILE A 424 -4.50 -12.85 24.01
CA ILE A 424 -4.31 -11.71 23.12
C ILE A 424 -5.39 -10.65 23.37
N GLY A 425 -6.66 -11.08 23.42
CA GLY A 425 -7.79 -10.19 23.69
C GLY A 425 -7.70 -9.50 25.05
N GLU A 426 -7.25 -10.19 26.10
CA GLU A 426 -7.03 -9.61 27.43
C GLU A 426 -5.91 -8.57 27.43
N LYS A 427 -4.80 -8.81 26.69
CA LYS A 427 -3.72 -7.82 26.51
C LYS A 427 -4.20 -6.61 25.70
N LEU A 428 -4.96 -6.83 24.63
CA LEU A 428 -5.56 -5.75 23.85
C LEU A 428 -6.53 -4.91 24.69
N ALA A 429 -7.41 -5.57 25.48
CA ALA A 429 -8.32 -4.89 26.40
C ALA A 429 -7.56 -4.06 27.44
N TYR A 430 -6.44 -4.58 27.96
CA TYR A 430 -5.57 -3.85 28.89
C TYR A 430 -5.07 -2.54 28.29
N VAL A 431 -4.53 -2.59 27.07
CA VAL A 431 -3.99 -1.39 26.37
C VAL A 431 -5.11 -0.40 26.07
N LEU A 432 -6.19 -0.85 25.40
CA LEU A 432 -7.27 0.03 24.94
C LEU A 432 -8.05 0.68 26.09
N THR A 433 -8.08 0.08 27.27
CA THR A 433 -8.73 0.66 28.45
C THR A 433 -7.82 1.54 29.28
N GLY A 434 -6.54 1.71 28.89
CA GLY A 434 -5.56 2.58 29.54
C GLY A 434 -4.84 1.95 30.71
N GLY A 435 -4.66 0.63 30.69
CA GLY A 435 -3.87 -0.11 31.66
C GLY A 435 -4.37 0.05 33.10
N ASP A 436 -3.47 0.13 34.05
CA ASP A 436 -3.78 0.24 35.48
C ASP A 436 -3.90 1.72 35.94
N LYS A 437 -3.43 2.67 35.13
CA LYS A 437 -3.44 4.09 35.51
C LYS A 437 -4.73 4.82 35.13
N ALA A 438 -5.37 4.42 34.02
CA ALA A 438 -6.59 5.07 33.55
C ALA A 438 -7.84 4.70 34.37
N GLY A 439 -8.82 5.58 34.36
CA GLY A 439 -10.10 5.37 34.98
C GLY A 439 -11.08 6.53 34.71
N LEU A 440 -12.28 6.45 35.23
CA LEU A 440 -13.31 7.48 35.02
C LEU A 440 -12.87 8.89 35.42
N THR A 441 -12.00 9.01 36.43
CA THR A 441 -11.50 10.27 36.95
C THR A 441 -10.00 10.47 36.73
N LYS A 442 -9.30 9.46 36.21
CA LYS A 442 -7.86 9.49 35.99
C LYS A 442 -7.57 9.42 34.50
N SER A 443 -6.86 10.41 33.99
CA SER A 443 -6.34 10.41 32.62
C SER A 443 -4.94 9.79 32.54
N VAL A 444 -4.57 9.42 31.33
CA VAL A 444 -3.22 8.98 30.96
C VAL A 444 -2.77 9.74 29.72
N ASP A 445 -1.47 9.79 29.49
CA ASP A 445 -0.88 10.39 28.31
C ASP A 445 -0.65 9.41 27.16
N GLU A 446 -0.30 9.91 25.98
CA GLU A 446 0.00 9.11 24.80
C GLU A 446 1.19 8.16 25.03
N GLN A 447 2.24 8.62 25.71
CA GLN A 447 3.45 7.83 25.95
C GLN A 447 3.16 6.60 26.82
N TYR A 448 2.34 6.76 27.84
CA TYR A 448 1.95 5.62 28.68
C TYR A 448 1.22 4.55 27.87
N ILE A 449 0.33 4.95 26.97
CA ILE A 449 -0.35 3.96 26.08
C ILE A 449 0.66 3.25 25.18
N LEU A 450 1.61 3.97 24.59
CA LEU A 450 2.68 3.38 23.77
C LEU A 450 3.55 2.41 24.58
N ASP A 451 3.87 2.73 25.81
CA ASP A 451 4.69 1.88 26.67
C ASP A 451 3.97 0.55 26.99
N ILE A 452 2.70 0.61 27.43
CA ILE A 452 1.93 -0.62 27.72
C ILE A 452 1.57 -1.42 26.45
N GLU A 453 1.45 -0.77 25.29
CA GLU A 453 1.30 -1.43 23.99
C GLU A 453 2.57 -2.24 23.66
N ARG A 454 3.76 -1.64 23.78
CA ARG A 454 5.05 -2.29 23.54
C ARG A 454 5.28 -3.46 24.52
N GLU A 455 5.03 -3.26 25.81
CA GLU A 455 5.14 -4.32 26.83
C GLU A 455 4.23 -5.51 26.52
N ALA A 456 2.97 -5.24 26.16
CA ALA A 456 2.00 -6.26 25.80
C ALA A 456 2.40 -7.01 24.53
N PHE A 457 2.89 -6.30 23.49
CA PHE A 457 3.41 -6.89 22.25
C PHE A 457 4.58 -7.85 22.54
N VAL A 458 5.61 -7.38 23.25
CA VAL A 458 6.80 -8.19 23.58
C VAL A 458 6.43 -9.40 24.41
N SER A 459 5.50 -9.25 25.37
CA SER A 459 5.04 -10.34 26.21
C SER A 459 4.32 -11.44 25.39
N LEU A 460 3.55 -11.08 24.35
CA LEU A 460 2.90 -12.04 23.48
C LEU A 460 3.89 -12.72 22.53
N ALA A 461 4.87 -11.99 22.01
CA ALA A 461 5.91 -12.58 21.16
C ALA A 461 6.73 -13.67 21.88
N GLY A 462 6.82 -13.63 23.22
CA GLY A 462 7.49 -14.63 24.02
C GLY A 462 6.72 -15.92 24.24
N GLU A 463 5.47 -16.00 23.78
CA GLU A 463 4.60 -17.14 24.02
C GLU A 463 4.40 -18.04 22.79
N GLN A 464 4.97 -17.67 21.69
CA GLN A 464 5.01 -18.48 20.47
C GLN A 464 6.32 -19.35 20.44
#